data_b569e12e62af5db0cb1b36f7a169241c
#
_entry.id   b569e12e62af5db0cb1b36f7a169241c
#
_cell.length_a   1.000
_cell.length_b   1.000
_cell.length_c   1.000
_cell.angle_alpha   90.00
_cell.angle_beta   90.00
_cell.angle_gamma   90.00
#
_symmetry.space_group_name_H-M   'P 1'
#
loop_
_entity.id
_entity.type
_entity.pdbx_description
1 polymer ?
#
loop_
_entity_poly.entity_id
_entity_poly.type
_entity_poly.pdbx_seq_one_letter_code
_entity_poly.pdbx_strand_id
1 'polypeptide(L)'
;ILIRGGSQRVVDEAERSIHDALMVTKDVIEKPALVAGGGAPEAQLAYEIREWANKLSGREQLAAQKFAEALESIPLTLAENAGMDTIDTQVELRAKHGEGKIWYGISVMDGGVADIYGKGIFEPVKVKEQVMKSATDAASMILRIDDVIAAGKMKETKPPRPGEEGGVPGEF
;
A
#
# COMPACT_ATOMS: atom_id res chain seq x y z
N ILE A 1 16.54 -25.25 2.30
CA ILE A 1 15.20 -25.86 2.34
C ILE A 1 14.91 -26.44 0.96
N LEU A 2 14.53 -27.73 0.86
CA LEU A 2 14.15 -28.38 -0.38
C LEU A 2 12.63 -28.48 -0.44
N ILE A 3 12.03 -27.84 -1.46
CA ILE A 3 10.58 -27.85 -1.67
C ILE A 3 10.25 -28.81 -2.81
N ARG A 4 9.24 -29.65 -2.63
CA ARG A 4 8.73 -30.58 -3.64
C ARG A 4 7.22 -30.42 -3.78
N GLY A 5 6.72 -30.48 -5.01
CA GLY A 5 5.28 -30.36 -5.30
C GLY A 5 4.89 -31.08 -6.58
N GLY A 6 3.59 -31.26 -6.79
CA GLY A 6 3.05 -31.93 -7.96
C GLY A 6 3.15 -31.14 -9.27
N SER A 7 3.43 -29.84 -9.19
CA SER A 7 3.67 -28.98 -10.37
C SER A 7 4.64 -27.85 -9.99
N GLN A 8 5.29 -27.27 -10.99
CA GLN A 8 6.19 -26.13 -10.80
C GLN A 8 5.47 -24.95 -10.13
N ARG A 9 4.25 -24.65 -10.51
CA ARG A 9 3.46 -23.56 -9.92
C ARG A 9 3.22 -23.74 -8.42
N VAL A 10 2.99 -24.96 -7.96
CA VAL A 10 2.83 -25.28 -6.52
C VAL A 10 4.17 -25.09 -5.79
N VAL A 11 5.28 -25.49 -6.41
CA VAL A 11 6.62 -25.29 -5.83
C VAL A 11 6.95 -23.80 -5.70
N ASP A 12 6.69 -23.01 -6.73
CA ASP A 12 6.96 -21.57 -6.75
C ASP A 12 6.12 -20.83 -5.69
N GLU A 13 4.86 -21.22 -5.50
CA GLU A 13 3.99 -20.65 -4.48
C GLU A 13 4.44 -21.02 -3.06
N ALA A 14 4.83 -22.28 -2.86
CA ALA A 14 5.37 -22.73 -1.57
C ALA A 14 6.71 -22.05 -1.25
N GLU A 15 7.58 -21.85 -2.24
CA GLU A 15 8.83 -21.10 -2.08
C GLU A 15 8.57 -19.68 -1.62
N ARG A 16 7.64 -18.97 -2.29
CA ARG A 16 7.25 -17.60 -1.95
C ARG A 16 6.73 -17.51 -0.50
N SER A 17 5.80 -18.40 -0.15
CA SER A 17 5.20 -18.43 1.20
C SER A 17 6.24 -18.68 2.30
N ILE A 18 7.19 -19.57 2.05
CA ILE A 18 8.29 -19.84 3.01
C ILE A 18 9.24 -18.64 3.10
N HIS A 19 9.55 -18.02 1.95
CA HIS A 19 10.39 -16.82 1.92
C HIS A 19 9.75 -15.68 2.73
N ASP A 20 8.47 -15.42 2.54
CA ASP A 20 7.74 -14.38 3.27
C ASP A 20 7.74 -14.65 4.78
N ALA A 21 7.48 -15.89 5.20
CA ALA A 21 7.54 -16.28 6.61
C ALA A 21 8.94 -16.07 7.23
N LEU A 22 10.01 -16.41 6.50
CA LEU A 22 11.38 -16.20 6.93
C LEU A 22 11.72 -14.71 7.06
N MET A 23 11.26 -13.89 6.10
CA MET A 23 11.52 -12.44 6.13
C MET A 23 10.78 -11.76 7.28
N VAL A 24 9.52 -12.12 7.55
CA VAL A 24 8.80 -11.64 8.73
C VAL A 24 9.52 -12.01 10.03
N THR A 25 9.98 -13.26 10.13
CA THR A 25 10.74 -13.72 11.31
C THR A 25 12.04 -12.94 11.49
N LYS A 26 12.77 -12.68 10.39
CA LYS A 26 13.97 -11.84 10.39
C LYS A 26 13.67 -10.43 10.90
N ASP A 27 12.60 -9.80 10.40
CA ASP A 27 12.23 -8.44 10.79
C ASP A 27 11.89 -8.32 12.27
N VAL A 28 11.23 -9.34 12.84
CA VAL A 28 10.94 -9.41 14.28
C VAL A 28 12.22 -9.62 15.11
N ILE A 29 13.20 -10.38 14.61
CA ILE A 29 14.48 -10.55 15.29
C ILE A 29 15.29 -9.26 15.28
N GLU A 30 15.33 -8.55 14.14
CA GLU A 30 16.05 -7.29 14.01
C GLU A 30 15.42 -6.15 14.82
N LYS A 31 14.10 -6.06 14.86
CA LYS A 31 13.34 -5.09 15.63
C LYS A 31 12.17 -5.80 16.35
N PRO A 32 12.36 -6.22 17.62
CA PRO A 32 11.37 -7.00 18.36
C PRO A 32 10.19 -6.12 18.83
N ALA A 33 9.42 -5.62 17.89
CA ALA A 33 8.23 -4.82 18.13
C ALA A 33 7.12 -5.23 17.16
N LEU A 34 5.94 -5.46 17.70
CA LEU A 34 4.75 -5.89 16.98
C LEU A 34 3.62 -4.89 17.17
N VAL A 35 2.78 -4.78 16.15
CA VAL A 35 1.50 -4.05 16.19
C VAL A 35 0.37 -4.97 15.77
N ALA A 36 -0.87 -4.58 16.03
CA ALA A 36 -2.03 -5.30 15.51
C ALA A 36 -2.08 -5.16 13.96
N GLY A 37 -2.59 -6.18 13.30
CA GLY A 37 -2.91 -6.15 11.88
C GLY A 37 -4.24 -5.46 11.58
N GLY A 38 -4.87 -5.82 10.46
CA GLY A 38 -6.22 -5.35 10.10
C GLY A 38 -6.33 -3.84 9.88
N GLY A 39 -5.23 -3.13 9.63
CA GLY A 39 -5.22 -1.69 9.47
C GLY A 39 -5.40 -0.88 10.77
N ALA A 40 -5.28 -1.50 11.94
CA ALA A 40 -5.41 -0.83 13.23
C ALA A 40 -4.37 0.30 13.44
N PRO A 41 -3.05 0.10 13.16
CA PRO A 41 -2.07 1.17 13.32
C PRO A 41 -2.32 2.33 12.38
N GLU A 42 -2.73 2.07 11.15
CA GLU A 42 -3.03 3.09 10.14
C GLU A 42 -4.24 3.92 10.57
N ALA A 43 -5.29 3.28 11.09
CA ALA A 43 -6.46 3.97 11.62
C ALA A 43 -6.13 4.84 12.84
N GLN A 44 -5.30 4.32 13.75
CA GLN A 44 -4.85 5.08 14.93
C GLN A 44 -4.04 6.31 14.53
N LEU A 45 -3.07 6.12 13.63
CA LEU A 45 -2.25 7.23 13.13
C LEU A 45 -3.09 8.28 12.38
N ALA A 46 -4.07 7.83 11.59
CA ALA A 46 -4.97 8.73 10.90
C ALA A 46 -5.80 9.57 11.90
N TYR A 47 -6.27 8.94 12.97
CA TYR A 47 -6.98 9.64 14.06
C TYR A 47 -6.08 10.70 14.72
N GLU A 48 -4.88 10.34 15.13
CA GLU A 48 -3.94 11.26 15.80
C GLU A 48 -3.48 12.42 14.89
N ILE A 49 -3.21 12.12 13.61
CA ILE A 49 -2.84 13.16 12.63
C ILE A 49 -4.01 14.11 12.41
N ARG A 50 -5.23 13.64 12.40
CA ARG A 50 -6.43 14.49 12.26
C ARG A 50 -6.61 15.40 13.46
N GLU A 51 -6.43 14.88 14.67
CA GLU A 51 -6.43 15.70 15.90
C GLU A 51 -5.29 16.74 15.90
N TRP A 52 -4.11 16.37 15.44
CA TRP A 52 -3.01 17.29 15.29
C TRP A 52 -3.28 18.35 14.20
N ALA A 53 -3.87 17.96 13.08
CA ALA A 53 -4.23 18.86 11.99
C ALA A 53 -5.20 19.97 12.44
N ASN A 54 -6.06 19.71 13.43
CA ASN A 54 -6.95 20.72 13.99
C ASN A 54 -6.19 21.86 14.71
N LYS A 55 -4.92 21.68 15.03
CA LYS A 55 -4.04 22.70 15.62
C LYS A 55 -3.32 23.53 14.57
N LEU A 56 -3.37 23.11 13.31
CA LEU A 56 -2.79 23.80 12.17
C LEU A 56 -3.83 24.73 11.51
N SER A 57 -3.37 25.58 10.60
CA SER A 57 -4.24 26.47 9.82
C SER A 57 -3.85 26.50 8.35
N GLY A 58 -4.80 26.87 7.50
CA GLY A 58 -4.56 27.09 6.09
C GLY A 58 -4.22 25.82 5.32
N ARG A 59 -3.24 25.92 4.42
CA ARG A 59 -2.88 24.81 3.49
C ARG A 59 -2.23 23.62 4.20
N GLU A 60 -1.50 23.87 5.28
CA GLU A 60 -0.87 22.80 6.06
C GLU A 60 -1.90 21.91 6.73
N GLN A 61 -2.97 22.49 7.27
CA GLN A 61 -4.09 21.75 7.84
C GLN A 61 -4.73 20.82 6.81
N LEU A 62 -5.00 21.35 5.61
CA LEU A 62 -5.61 20.55 4.53
C LEU A 62 -4.69 19.41 4.10
N ALA A 63 -3.40 19.65 4.00
CA ALA A 63 -2.42 18.61 3.64
C ALA A 63 -2.37 17.50 4.70
N ALA A 64 -2.34 17.85 6.00
CA ALA A 64 -2.36 16.88 7.07
C ALA A 64 -3.66 16.06 7.12
N GLN A 65 -4.81 16.70 6.88
CA GLN A 65 -6.09 15.99 6.77
C GLN A 65 -6.11 15.01 5.60
N LYS A 66 -5.58 15.39 4.44
CA LYS A 66 -5.49 14.49 3.27
C LYS A 66 -4.53 13.33 3.49
N PHE A 67 -3.45 13.54 4.22
CA PHE A 67 -2.55 12.46 4.63
C PHE A 67 -3.25 11.48 5.58
N ALA A 68 -4.03 11.96 6.55
CA ALA A 68 -4.84 11.11 7.42
C ALA A 68 -5.90 10.30 6.63
N GLU A 69 -6.57 10.92 5.65
CA GLU A 69 -7.50 10.20 4.75
C GLU A 69 -6.79 9.10 3.95
N ALA A 70 -5.57 9.36 3.47
CA ALA A 70 -4.78 8.36 2.75
C ALA A 70 -4.43 7.15 3.64
N LEU A 71 -4.12 7.35 4.91
CA LEU A 71 -3.90 6.27 5.87
C LEU A 71 -5.18 5.47 6.13
N GLU A 72 -6.32 6.12 6.28
CA GLU A 72 -7.62 5.45 6.46
C GLU A 72 -8.03 4.62 5.23
N SER A 73 -7.54 4.93 4.04
CA SER A 73 -7.86 4.16 2.85
C SER A 73 -7.43 2.69 2.96
N ILE A 74 -6.39 2.39 3.75
CA ILE A 74 -5.86 1.04 3.93
C ILE A 74 -6.89 0.11 4.62
N PRO A 75 -7.36 0.41 5.85
CA PRO A 75 -8.39 -0.41 6.48
C PRO A 75 -9.72 -0.38 5.71
N LEU A 76 -10.08 0.74 5.06
CA LEU A 76 -11.31 0.81 4.27
C LEU A 76 -11.26 -0.08 3.03
N THR A 77 -10.14 -0.13 2.32
CA THR A 77 -9.96 -1.07 1.19
C THR A 77 -10.01 -2.52 1.66
N LEU A 78 -9.48 -2.81 2.85
CA LEU A 78 -9.61 -4.14 3.44
C LEU A 78 -11.06 -4.50 3.74
N ALA A 79 -11.84 -3.54 4.27
CA ALA A 79 -13.27 -3.71 4.51
C ALA A 79 -14.06 -3.92 3.22
N GLU A 80 -13.79 -3.13 2.17
CA GLU A 80 -14.40 -3.26 0.85
C GLU A 80 -14.13 -4.64 0.25
N ASN A 81 -12.87 -5.10 0.27
CA ASN A 81 -12.50 -6.44 -0.21
C ASN A 81 -13.14 -7.58 0.57
N ALA A 82 -13.49 -7.33 1.82
CA ALA A 82 -14.24 -8.27 2.67
C ALA A 82 -15.77 -8.17 2.50
N GLY A 83 -16.26 -7.28 1.64
CA GLY A 83 -17.67 -7.08 1.37
C GLY A 83 -18.44 -6.31 2.44
N MET A 84 -17.74 -5.55 3.29
CA MET A 84 -18.34 -4.71 4.32
C MET A 84 -18.71 -3.33 3.76
N ASP A 85 -19.70 -2.67 4.39
CA ASP A 85 -19.99 -1.25 4.12
C ASP A 85 -18.83 -0.38 4.64
N THR A 86 -18.19 0.34 3.72
CA THR A 86 -17.02 1.16 4.03
C THR A 86 -17.35 2.38 4.87
N ILE A 87 -18.56 2.94 4.73
CA ILE A 87 -18.99 4.12 5.47
C ILE A 87 -19.26 3.77 6.92
N ASP A 88 -20.05 2.73 7.17
CA ASP A 88 -20.35 2.25 8.50
C ASP A 88 -19.08 1.80 9.22
N THR A 89 -18.22 1.08 8.51
CA THR A 89 -16.91 0.62 9.02
C THR A 89 -16.01 1.79 9.41
N GLN A 90 -15.96 2.85 8.59
CA GLN A 90 -15.17 4.04 8.88
C GLN A 90 -15.65 4.75 10.15
N VAL A 91 -16.97 4.91 10.28
CA VAL A 91 -17.57 5.56 11.45
C VAL A 91 -17.29 4.77 12.72
N GLU A 92 -17.49 3.45 12.68
CA GLU A 92 -17.22 2.57 13.81
C GLU A 92 -15.75 2.57 14.19
N LEU A 93 -14.84 2.46 13.21
CA LEU A 93 -13.40 2.44 13.45
C LEU A 93 -12.93 3.74 14.12
N ARG A 94 -13.37 4.89 13.63
CA ARG A 94 -13.07 6.20 14.23
C ARG A 94 -13.62 6.31 15.66
N ALA A 95 -14.83 5.82 15.92
CA ALA A 95 -15.42 5.82 17.26
C ALA A 95 -14.58 4.99 18.22
N LYS A 96 -14.14 3.77 17.81
CA LYS A 96 -13.30 2.90 18.64
C LYS A 96 -11.95 3.54 18.96
N HIS A 97 -11.29 4.15 17.98
CA HIS A 97 -10.00 4.84 18.19
C HIS A 97 -10.18 6.09 19.07
N GLY A 98 -11.29 6.83 18.91
CA GLY A 98 -11.65 7.94 19.79
C GLY A 98 -11.92 7.52 21.26
N GLU A 99 -12.35 6.28 21.50
CA GLU A 99 -12.46 5.68 22.84
C GLU A 99 -11.10 5.20 23.41
N GLY A 100 -10.00 5.36 22.67
CA GLY A 100 -8.68 4.89 23.07
C GLY A 100 -8.42 3.40 22.81
N LYS A 101 -9.25 2.74 22.01
CA LYS A 101 -9.10 1.32 21.64
C LYS A 101 -8.17 1.17 20.44
N ILE A 102 -6.88 1.36 20.65
CA ILE A 102 -5.83 1.44 19.61
C ILE A 102 -5.61 0.15 18.81
N TRP A 103 -6.06 -1.00 19.30
CA TRP A 103 -5.88 -2.31 18.66
C TRP A 103 -7.05 -2.73 17.78
N TYR A 104 -8.07 -1.87 17.67
CA TYR A 104 -9.23 -2.18 16.83
C TYR A 104 -8.90 -1.95 15.37
N GLY A 105 -9.26 -2.91 14.53
CA GLY A 105 -9.05 -2.91 13.08
C GLY A 105 -10.09 -3.78 12.39
N ILE A 106 -9.89 -4.05 11.13
CA ILE A 106 -10.80 -4.85 10.31
C ILE A 106 -10.55 -6.34 10.52
N SER A 107 -11.57 -7.05 10.97
CA SER A 107 -11.59 -8.50 11.02
C SER A 107 -12.36 -9.06 9.83
N VAL A 108 -11.62 -9.53 8.83
CA VAL A 108 -12.20 -10.15 7.63
C VAL A 108 -12.98 -11.42 7.98
N MET A 109 -12.53 -12.16 9.00
CA MET A 109 -13.14 -13.42 9.42
C MET A 109 -14.52 -13.23 10.05
N ASP A 110 -14.70 -12.13 10.80
CA ASP A 110 -15.98 -11.84 11.49
C ASP A 110 -16.85 -10.85 10.69
N GLY A 111 -16.30 -10.22 9.67
CA GLY A 111 -17.01 -9.23 8.86
C GLY A 111 -17.31 -7.92 9.62
N GLY A 112 -16.35 -7.40 10.40
CA GLY A 112 -16.57 -6.18 11.18
C GLY A 112 -15.31 -5.62 11.83
N VAL A 113 -15.48 -4.58 12.62
CA VAL A 113 -14.42 -3.96 13.44
C VAL A 113 -14.24 -4.74 14.74
N ALA A 114 -13.04 -5.16 15.05
CA ALA A 114 -12.75 -5.98 16.23
C ALA A 114 -11.36 -5.68 16.81
N ASP A 115 -11.11 -6.17 18.04
CA ASP A 115 -9.78 -6.16 18.64
C ASP A 115 -8.89 -7.21 17.94
N ILE A 116 -8.05 -6.72 17.03
CA ILE A 116 -7.16 -7.54 16.19
C ILE A 116 -5.99 -8.09 17.02
N TYR A 117 -5.54 -7.33 18.02
CA TYR A 117 -4.51 -7.80 18.94
C TYR A 117 -4.99 -9.00 19.78
N GLY A 118 -6.20 -8.90 20.32
CA GLY A 118 -6.83 -10.00 21.07
C GLY A 118 -7.09 -11.26 20.24
N LYS A 119 -7.17 -11.13 18.91
CA LYS A 119 -7.29 -12.23 17.95
C LYS A 119 -5.95 -12.87 17.56
N GLY A 120 -4.83 -12.34 18.05
CA GLY A 120 -3.50 -12.87 17.73
C GLY A 120 -3.00 -12.56 16.32
N ILE A 121 -3.55 -11.53 15.67
CA ILE A 121 -3.13 -11.08 14.33
C ILE A 121 -2.13 -9.92 14.50
N PHE A 122 -0.87 -10.20 14.29
CA PHE A 122 0.24 -9.27 14.49
C PHE A 122 1.01 -9.01 13.23
N GLU A 123 1.60 -7.80 13.15
CA GLU A 123 2.51 -7.40 12.10
C GLU A 123 3.77 -6.77 12.70
N PRO A 124 4.97 -6.96 12.10
CA PRO A 124 6.17 -6.29 12.55
C PRO A 124 6.08 -4.77 12.36
N VAL A 125 6.43 -4.00 13.38
CA VAL A 125 6.48 -2.53 13.30
C VAL A 125 7.39 -2.06 12.17
N LYS A 126 8.52 -2.75 11.93
CA LYS A 126 9.48 -2.42 10.89
C LYS A 126 8.84 -2.38 9.49
N VAL A 127 7.95 -3.32 9.19
CA VAL A 127 7.23 -3.36 7.91
C VAL A 127 6.32 -2.13 7.77
N LYS A 128 5.56 -1.80 8.81
CA LYS A 128 4.67 -0.62 8.80
C LYS A 128 5.44 0.68 8.62
N GLU A 129 6.53 0.86 9.35
CA GLU A 129 7.40 2.03 9.20
C GLU A 129 7.95 2.17 7.77
N GLN A 130 8.41 1.06 7.19
CA GLN A 130 8.95 1.07 5.84
C GLN A 130 7.88 1.38 4.78
N VAL A 131 6.69 0.81 4.92
CA VAL A 131 5.55 1.08 4.02
C VAL A 131 5.21 2.56 4.03
N MET A 132 5.03 3.15 5.21
CA MET A 132 4.69 4.57 5.34
C MET A 132 5.78 5.48 4.77
N LYS A 133 7.04 5.18 5.07
CA LYS A 133 8.17 5.95 4.56
C LYS A 133 8.25 5.90 3.03
N SER A 134 8.24 4.70 2.46
CA SER A 134 8.34 4.52 1.01
C SER A 134 7.16 5.14 0.26
N ALA A 135 5.94 5.00 0.77
CA ALA A 135 4.76 5.60 0.17
C ALA A 135 4.81 7.15 0.22
N THR A 136 5.25 7.70 1.35
CA THR A 136 5.40 9.16 1.50
C THR A 136 6.49 9.71 0.58
N ASP A 137 7.62 9.03 0.47
CA ASP A 137 8.70 9.42 -0.42
C ASP A 137 8.25 9.38 -1.89
N ALA A 138 7.54 8.32 -2.31
CA ALA A 138 7.01 8.20 -3.66
C ALA A 138 5.96 9.29 -3.97
N ALA A 139 5.02 9.53 -3.07
CA ALA A 139 4.02 10.58 -3.22
C ALA A 139 4.68 11.97 -3.31
N SER A 140 5.70 12.23 -2.46
CA SER A 140 6.44 13.48 -2.47
C SER A 140 7.21 13.70 -3.77
N MET A 141 7.76 12.64 -4.38
CA MET A 141 8.40 12.73 -5.70
C MET A 141 7.39 13.09 -6.79
N ILE A 142 6.21 12.47 -6.78
CA ILE A 142 5.15 12.78 -7.76
C ILE A 142 4.65 14.22 -7.60
N LEU A 143 4.45 14.68 -6.36
CA LEU A 143 4.00 16.05 -6.08
C LEU A 143 5.01 17.14 -6.46
N ARG A 144 6.28 16.79 -6.67
CA ARG A 144 7.33 17.72 -7.12
C ARG A 144 7.40 17.87 -8.65
N ILE A 145 6.62 17.06 -9.39
CA ILE A 145 6.58 17.14 -10.85
C ILE A 145 5.75 18.37 -11.20
N ASP A 146 6.37 19.34 -11.88
CA ASP A 146 5.74 20.58 -12.32
C ASP A 146 5.46 20.58 -13.83
N ASP A 147 6.12 19.72 -14.59
CA ASP A 147 5.89 19.60 -16.04
C ASP A 147 6.02 18.16 -16.53
N VAL A 148 5.22 17.79 -17.51
CA VAL A 148 5.22 16.45 -18.13
C VAL A 148 5.37 16.56 -19.63
N ILE A 149 6.50 16.09 -20.14
CA ILE A 149 6.78 16.06 -21.58
C ILE A 149 6.43 14.67 -22.13
N ALA A 150 5.37 14.58 -22.93
CA ALA A 150 5.01 13.35 -23.62
C ALA A 150 5.78 13.23 -24.93
N ALA A 151 6.67 12.23 -25.02
CA ALA A 151 7.31 11.90 -26.30
C ALA A 151 6.30 11.28 -27.26
N GLY A 152 6.22 11.79 -28.51
CA GLY A 152 5.44 11.16 -29.57
C GLY A 152 5.98 9.75 -29.85
N LYS A 153 5.11 8.81 -30.24
CA LYS A 153 5.54 7.49 -30.71
C LYS A 153 6.50 7.65 -31.88
N MET A 154 7.73 7.16 -31.76
CA MET A 154 8.60 7.00 -32.92
C MET A 154 7.84 6.14 -33.93
N LYS A 155 7.71 6.62 -35.15
CA LYS A 155 7.27 5.77 -36.26
C LYS A 155 8.28 4.63 -36.37
N GLU A 156 7.82 3.40 -36.16
CA GLU A 156 8.62 2.22 -36.48
C GLU A 156 8.99 2.32 -37.96
N THR A 157 10.24 2.59 -38.25
CA THR A 157 10.81 2.42 -39.57
C THR A 157 10.82 0.91 -39.81
N LYS A 158 9.85 0.41 -40.58
CA LYS A 158 9.89 -0.97 -41.04
C LYS A 158 11.21 -1.18 -41.76
N PRO A 159 11.96 -2.25 -41.45
CA PRO A 159 13.16 -2.56 -42.22
C PRO A 159 12.78 -2.70 -43.69
N PRO A 160 13.60 -2.17 -44.63
CA PRO A 160 13.35 -2.27 -46.07
C PRO A 160 13.16 -3.75 -46.44
N ARG A 161 12.10 -4.06 -47.18
CA ARG A 161 11.86 -5.41 -47.67
C ARG A 161 13.00 -5.80 -48.60
N PRO A 162 13.54 -7.02 -48.53
CA PRO A 162 14.52 -7.50 -49.47
C PRO A 162 13.93 -7.43 -50.91
N GLY A 163 14.44 -6.52 -51.77
CA GLY A 163 14.01 -6.35 -53.16
C GLY A 163 13.52 -4.96 -53.56
N GLU A 164 13.41 -3.97 -52.66
CA GLU A 164 13.19 -2.58 -53.04
C GLU A 164 14.57 -1.89 -53.21
N GLU A 165 15.13 -1.97 -54.43
CA GLU A 165 16.29 -1.16 -54.83
C GLU A 165 15.89 0.32 -54.82
N GLY A 166 16.67 1.12 -54.10
CA GLY A 166 16.47 2.53 -53.94
C GLY A 166 16.44 3.29 -55.23
N GLY A 167 15.30 3.90 -55.57
CA GLY A 167 15.24 4.96 -56.56
C GLY A 167 15.93 6.20 -56.00
N VAL A 168 17.04 6.59 -56.63
CA VAL A 168 17.76 7.85 -56.38
C VAL A 168 16.83 9.00 -56.76
N PRO A 169 16.57 10.01 -55.91
CA PRO A 169 15.85 11.20 -56.34
C PRO A 169 16.78 11.97 -57.30
N GLY A 170 16.36 12.05 -58.56
CA GLY A 170 17.02 12.92 -59.55
C GLY A 170 16.86 14.40 -59.17
N GLU A 171 17.96 15.09 -59.31
CA GLU A 171 18.05 16.55 -59.33
C GLU A 171 17.09 17.17 -60.37
N PHE A 172 16.31 18.17 -59.91
CA PHE A 172 16.08 19.42 -60.69
C PHE A 172 15.62 20.49 -59.65
#